data_7a1b7a5479776d43f50c4d3fb78c8ae3
#
_entry.id   7a1b7a5479776d43f50c4d3fb78c8ae3
#
_cell.length_a   1.000
_cell.length_b   1.000
_cell.length_c   1.000
_cell.angle_alpha   90.00
_cell.angle_beta   90.00
_cell.angle_gamma   90.00
#
_symmetry.space_group_name_H-M   'P 1'
#
loop_
_entity.id
_entity.type
_entity.pdbx_description
1 polymer ?
#
loop_
_entity_poly.entity_id
_entity_poly.type
_entity_poly.pdbx_seq_one_letter_code
_entity_poly.pdbx_strand_id
1 'polypeptide(L)'
;MPKQITSWSFSRYAVYRECPLKAKLKFIDKLEEPGNEAMARGNRIHKAAEQFIKGELKTLPPELNKVASILRYLKGRYKKITSGMVVEDTWAFTKTWTKTVWNDWAACWVRIKVDVAHRREGKEKVLIITDWKTGKFREEKNDEYVEQLELYALAALQLYPDLDYVEPQLCYTDQGMFWPKDGDPIRFTHQDLPVLQKLWEKRVKSMLNDTTFTPKPNNNCRYCHYRKSNGGPCQY
;
A
#
# COMPACT_ATOMS: atom_id res chain seq x y z
N MET A 1 -7.12 24.63 17.88
CA MET A 1 -6.33 23.43 18.19
C MET A 1 -5.41 23.18 17.00
N PRO A 2 -4.16 22.80 17.20
CA PRO A 2 -3.29 22.39 16.08
C PRO A 2 -3.98 21.21 15.37
N LYS A 3 -4.05 21.29 14.04
CA LYS A 3 -4.61 20.20 13.26
C LYS A 3 -3.63 19.03 13.30
N GLN A 4 -4.13 17.85 13.63
CA GLN A 4 -3.35 16.61 13.70
C GLN A 4 -3.76 15.64 12.59
N ILE A 5 -2.90 14.69 12.29
CA ILE A 5 -3.24 13.54 11.44
C ILE A 5 -4.03 12.57 12.31
N THR A 6 -5.31 12.40 12.03
CA THR A 6 -6.22 11.55 12.83
C THR A 6 -6.41 10.16 12.25
N SER A 7 -6.13 9.99 10.95
CA SER A 7 -6.19 8.70 10.25
C SER A 7 -4.96 8.52 9.38
N TRP A 8 -4.59 7.26 9.14
CA TRP A 8 -3.37 6.96 8.43
C TRP A 8 -3.52 5.88 7.35
N SER A 9 -2.52 5.76 6.52
CA SER A 9 -2.28 4.69 5.57
C SER A 9 -0.77 4.48 5.49
N PHE A 10 -0.32 3.39 4.87
CA PHE A 10 1.11 3.17 4.65
C PHE A 10 1.78 4.36 3.98
N SER A 11 1.18 4.91 2.92
CA SER A 11 1.74 6.05 2.20
C SER A 11 1.81 7.33 3.04
N ARG A 12 0.82 7.59 3.92
CA ARG A 12 0.89 8.73 4.85
C ARG A 12 2.00 8.57 5.88
N TYR A 13 2.14 7.37 6.42
CA TYR A 13 3.21 7.03 7.34
C TYR A 13 4.59 7.18 6.68
N ALA A 14 4.77 6.69 5.46
CA ALA A 14 6.01 6.82 4.72
C ALA A 14 6.40 8.28 4.47
N VAL A 15 5.44 9.13 4.09
CA VAL A 15 5.68 10.59 3.91
C VAL A 15 6.06 11.25 5.23
N TYR A 16 5.39 10.91 6.33
CA TYR A 16 5.73 11.44 7.65
C TYR A 16 7.14 11.02 8.11
N ARG A 17 7.49 9.74 7.94
CA ARG A 17 8.82 9.20 8.27
C ARG A 17 9.93 9.88 7.47
N GLU A 18 9.65 10.21 6.21
CA GLU A 18 10.56 10.98 5.36
C GLU A 18 10.75 12.40 5.91
N CYS A 19 9.65 13.14 6.12
CA CYS A 19 9.66 14.48 6.67
C CYS A 19 8.29 14.86 7.28
N PRO A 20 8.22 15.08 8.61
CA PRO A 20 6.97 15.49 9.28
C PRO A 20 6.35 16.76 8.68
N LEU A 21 7.16 17.78 8.37
CA LEU A 21 6.67 19.00 7.73
C LEU A 21 6.02 18.72 6.36
N LYS A 22 6.62 17.85 5.55
CA LYS A 22 6.03 17.45 4.26
C LYS A 22 4.66 16.79 4.48
N ALA A 23 4.53 15.94 5.49
CA ALA A 23 3.26 15.31 5.83
C ALA A 23 2.20 16.35 6.28
N LYS A 24 2.59 17.34 7.09
CA LYS A 24 1.71 18.45 7.49
C LYS A 24 1.21 19.23 6.27
N LEU A 25 2.13 19.72 5.45
CA LEU A 25 1.79 20.53 4.28
C LEU A 25 0.84 19.78 3.33
N LYS A 26 1.09 18.48 3.13
CA LYS A 26 0.29 17.64 2.23
C LYS A 26 -1.07 17.23 2.80
N PHE A 27 -1.12 16.76 4.07
CA PHE A 27 -2.34 16.10 4.60
C PHE A 27 -3.17 16.96 5.53
N ILE A 28 -2.59 17.97 6.15
CA ILE A 28 -3.27 18.90 7.06
C ILE A 28 -3.58 20.23 6.34
N ASP A 29 -2.54 20.86 5.80
CA ASP A 29 -2.66 22.15 5.12
C ASP A 29 -3.23 21.97 3.69
N LYS A 30 -3.21 20.72 3.17
CA LYS A 30 -3.75 20.35 1.85
C LYS A 30 -3.17 21.17 0.70
N LEU A 31 -1.89 21.52 0.81
CA LEU A 31 -1.19 22.17 -0.29
C LEU A 31 -1.03 21.16 -1.43
N GLU A 32 -1.38 21.59 -2.63
CA GLU A 32 -1.26 20.77 -3.82
C GLU A 32 0.19 20.40 -4.08
N GLU A 33 0.45 19.14 -4.33
CA GLU A 33 1.71 18.64 -4.84
C GLU A 33 1.46 18.26 -6.31
N PRO A 34 2.03 18.97 -7.27
CA PRO A 34 1.84 18.63 -8.68
C PRO A 34 2.23 17.17 -8.91
N GLY A 35 1.35 16.43 -9.56
CA GLY A 35 1.66 15.07 -9.96
C GLY A 35 2.86 15.07 -10.91
N ASN A 36 3.77 14.13 -10.74
CA ASN A 36 4.85 13.94 -11.68
C ASN A 36 4.51 12.80 -12.66
N GLU A 37 5.26 12.72 -13.76
CA GLU A 37 5.02 11.71 -14.80
C GLU A 37 5.13 10.27 -14.27
N ALA A 38 6.04 10.01 -13.32
CA ALA A 38 6.21 8.69 -12.72
C ALA A 38 4.95 8.27 -11.93
N MET A 39 4.34 9.18 -11.16
CA MET A 39 3.07 8.92 -10.47
C MET A 39 1.93 8.70 -11.47
N ALA A 40 1.83 9.54 -12.49
CA ALA A 40 0.82 9.41 -13.53
C ALA A 40 0.95 8.07 -14.27
N ARG A 41 2.19 7.67 -14.59
CA ARG A 41 2.50 6.36 -15.18
C ARG A 41 2.11 5.22 -14.25
N GLY A 42 2.48 5.30 -12.96
CA GLY A 42 2.10 4.32 -11.96
C GLY A 42 0.59 4.10 -11.92
N ASN A 43 -0.17 5.19 -11.81
CA ASN A 43 -1.64 5.14 -11.79
C ASN A 43 -2.23 4.51 -13.07
N ARG A 44 -1.68 4.82 -14.25
CA ARG A 44 -2.11 4.21 -15.52
C ARG A 44 -1.87 2.70 -15.53
N ILE A 45 -0.72 2.24 -15.03
CA ILE A 45 -0.36 0.81 -14.97
C ILE A 45 -1.28 0.05 -14.01
N HIS A 46 -1.51 0.57 -12.79
CA HIS A 46 -2.45 -0.02 -11.84
C HIS A 46 -3.86 -0.11 -12.44
N LYS A 47 -4.33 0.99 -13.04
CA LYS A 47 -5.66 1.02 -13.68
C LYS A 47 -5.77 0.03 -14.84
N ALA A 48 -4.74 -0.09 -15.66
CA ALA A 48 -4.72 -1.06 -16.76
C ALA A 48 -4.70 -2.51 -16.27
N ALA A 49 -3.94 -2.82 -15.20
CA ALA A 49 -3.94 -4.13 -14.58
C ALA A 49 -5.32 -4.48 -14.01
N GLU A 50 -5.94 -3.56 -13.26
CA GLU A 50 -7.30 -3.69 -12.74
C GLU A 50 -8.30 -4.01 -13.87
N GLN A 51 -8.37 -3.15 -14.88
CA GLN A 51 -9.31 -3.28 -16.00
C GLN A 51 -9.11 -4.57 -16.78
N PHE A 52 -7.86 -4.99 -16.96
CA PHE A 52 -7.57 -6.25 -17.64
C PHE A 52 -8.04 -7.46 -16.81
N ILE A 53 -7.78 -7.47 -15.50
CA ILE A 53 -8.22 -8.54 -14.59
C ILE A 53 -9.75 -8.62 -14.57
N LYS A 54 -10.43 -7.48 -14.46
CA LYS A 54 -11.89 -7.39 -14.47
C LYS A 54 -12.51 -7.73 -15.84
N GLY A 55 -11.71 -7.78 -16.91
CA GLY A 55 -12.15 -8.09 -18.26
C GLY A 55 -12.67 -6.89 -19.04
N GLU A 56 -12.57 -5.69 -18.50
CA GLU A 56 -12.93 -4.42 -19.14
C GLU A 56 -11.95 -4.06 -20.26
N LEU A 57 -10.67 -4.41 -20.08
CA LEU A 57 -9.63 -4.25 -21.08
C LEU A 57 -9.36 -5.59 -21.78
N LYS A 58 -9.45 -5.60 -23.15
CA LYS A 58 -9.27 -6.81 -23.95
C LYS A 58 -7.80 -7.20 -24.12
N THR A 59 -6.95 -6.21 -24.36
CA THR A 59 -5.51 -6.37 -24.62
C THR A 59 -4.68 -5.68 -23.55
N LEU A 60 -3.55 -6.28 -23.20
CA LEU A 60 -2.62 -5.68 -22.25
C LEU A 60 -1.79 -4.58 -22.93
N PRO A 61 -1.59 -3.43 -22.27
CA PRO A 61 -0.59 -2.47 -22.70
C PRO A 61 0.82 -3.08 -22.69
N PRO A 62 1.72 -2.63 -23.58
CA PRO A 62 3.09 -3.15 -23.66
C PRO A 62 3.86 -3.12 -22.35
N GLU A 63 3.61 -2.12 -21.50
CA GLU A 63 4.25 -1.96 -20.18
C GLU A 63 3.94 -3.11 -19.22
N LEU A 64 2.87 -3.87 -19.44
CA LEU A 64 2.47 -5.02 -18.62
C LEU A 64 2.86 -6.38 -19.23
N ASN A 65 3.58 -6.39 -20.36
CA ASN A 65 3.94 -7.64 -21.03
C ASN A 65 4.79 -8.57 -20.16
N LYS A 66 5.69 -8.04 -19.33
CA LYS A 66 6.56 -8.85 -18.46
C LYS A 66 5.79 -9.58 -17.35
N VAL A 67 4.60 -9.11 -17.01
CA VAL A 67 3.71 -9.70 -16.00
C VAL A 67 2.43 -10.28 -16.62
N ALA A 68 2.41 -10.46 -17.93
CA ALA A 68 1.22 -10.90 -18.65
C ALA A 68 0.70 -12.28 -18.20
N SER A 69 1.59 -13.20 -17.81
CA SER A 69 1.21 -14.54 -17.33
C SER A 69 0.35 -14.47 -16.06
N ILE A 70 0.83 -13.73 -15.05
CA ILE A 70 0.07 -13.57 -13.79
C ILE A 70 -1.22 -12.81 -14.03
N LEU A 71 -1.23 -11.77 -14.85
CA LEU A 71 -2.45 -11.01 -15.15
C LEU A 71 -3.51 -11.86 -15.86
N ARG A 72 -3.12 -12.75 -16.79
CA ARG A 72 -4.03 -13.70 -17.44
C ARG A 72 -4.57 -14.73 -16.45
N TYR A 73 -3.72 -15.27 -15.57
CA TYR A 73 -4.14 -16.15 -14.50
C TYR A 73 -5.19 -15.48 -13.60
N LEU A 74 -4.90 -14.26 -13.13
CA LEU A 74 -5.82 -13.49 -12.28
C LEU A 74 -7.14 -13.17 -13.00
N LYS A 75 -7.10 -12.82 -14.28
CA LYS A 75 -8.31 -12.63 -15.10
C LYS A 75 -9.17 -13.89 -15.18
N GLY A 76 -8.53 -15.05 -15.34
CA GLY A 76 -9.22 -16.35 -15.31
C GLY A 76 -9.86 -16.65 -13.96
N ARG A 77 -9.18 -16.29 -12.87
CA ARG A 77 -9.68 -16.42 -11.50
C ARG A 77 -10.85 -15.48 -11.21
N TYR A 78 -10.74 -14.22 -11.61
CA TYR A 78 -11.76 -13.20 -11.37
C TYR A 78 -13.12 -13.54 -11.98
N LYS A 79 -13.14 -14.24 -13.11
CA LYS A 79 -14.36 -14.71 -13.75
C LYS A 79 -15.11 -15.80 -12.97
N LYS A 80 -14.45 -16.48 -12.04
CA LYS A 80 -15.05 -17.52 -11.20
C LYS A 80 -15.71 -16.84 -9.98
N ILE A 81 -17.02 -16.83 -9.90
CA ILE A 81 -17.84 -16.18 -8.85
C ILE A 81 -17.39 -16.60 -7.43
N THR A 82 -16.92 -17.84 -7.26
CA THR A 82 -16.50 -18.40 -5.97
C THR A 82 -15.04 -18.15 -5.61
N SER A 83 -14.31 -17.34 -6.38
CA SER A 83 -12.87 -17.19 -6.21
C SER A 83 -12.44 -16.47 -4.91
N GLY A 84 -13.35 -15.73 -4.27
CA GLY A 84 -13.02 -14.89 -3.10
C GLY A 84 -11.95 -13.84 -3.42
N MET A 85 -11.82 -13.46 -4.69
CA MET A 85 -10.82 -12.52 -5.17
C MET A 85 -11.33 -11.09 -5.11
N VAL A 86 -10.48 -10.18 -4.66
CA VAL A 86 -10.73 -8.74 -4.69
C VAL A 86 -9.69 -8.04 -5.57
N VAL A 87 -10.10 -6.99 -6.26
CA VAL A 87 -9.25 -6.19 -7.16
C VAL A 87 -9.56 -4.72 -6.92
N GLU A 88 -8.53 -3.94 -6.58
CA GLU A 88 -8.67 -2.51 -6.21
C GLU A 88 -9.67 -2.32 -5.07
N ASP A 89 -9.47 -3.06 -3.99
CA ASP A 89 -10.33 -3.01 -2.81
C ASP A 89 -9.76 -2.08 -1.74
N THR A 90 -10.63 -1.63 -0.86
CA THR A 90 -10.29 -0.72 0.22
C THR A 90 -10.71 -1.30 1.56
N TRP A 91 -9.72 -1.50 2.42
CA TRP A 91 -9.92 -2.01 3.77
C TRP A 91 -9.70 -0.90 4.78
N ALA A 92 -10.56 -0.84 5.78
CA ALA A 92 -10.49 0.19 6.80
C ALA A 92 -10.78 -0.38 8.18
N PHE A 93 -10.05 0.12 9.18
CA PHE A 93 -10.18 -0.33 10.56
C PHE A 93 -10.20 0.84 11.52
N THR A 94 -10.90 0.63 12.64
CA THR A 94 -10.88 1.51 13.80
C THR A 94 -9.56 1.40 14.56
N LYS A 95 -9.37 2.22 15.58
CA LYS A 95 -8.19 2.17 16.47
C LYS A 95 -8.07 0.85 17.25
N THR A 96 -9.15 0.11 17.39
CA THR A 96 -9.16 -1.24 17.99
C THR A 96 -9.10 -2.36 16.97
N TRP A 97 -8.69 -2.04 15.75
CA TRP A 97 -8.57 -2.97 14.62
C TRP A 97 -9.90 -3.65 14.21
N THR A 98 -11.03 -3.08 14.61
CA THR A 98 -12.35 -3.54 14.15
C THR A 98 -12.60 -3.01 12.74
N LYS A 99 -13.12 -3.87 11.85
CA LYS A 99 -13.49 -3.46 10.49
C LYS A 99 -14.46 -2.29 10.52
N THR A 100 -14.23 -1.31 9.68
CA THR A 100 -15.13 -0.19 9.41
C THR A 100 -15.19 0.10 7.91
N VAL A 101 -15.89 1.16 7.50
CA VAL A 101 -15.94 1.58 6.11
C VAL A 101 -14.95 2.72 5.85
N TRP A 102 -14.47 2.80 4.62
CA TRP A 102 -13.46 3.80 4.20
C TRP A 102 -13.87 5.24 4.50
N ASN A 103 -15.15 5.57 4.35
CA ASN A 103 -15.71 6.91 4.51
C ASN A 103 -16.25 7.19 5.90
N ASP A 104 -16.02 6.32 6.86
CA ASP A 104 -16.34 6.59 8.25
C ASP A 104 -15.28 7.51 8.85
N TRP A 105 -15.48 8.82 8.71
CA TRP A 105 -14.52 9.83 9.16
C TRP A 105 -14.37 9.91 10.68
N ALA A 106 -15.35 9.40 11.42
CA ALA A 106 -15.33 9.38 12.88
C ALA A 106 -14.54 8.17 13.44
N ALA A 107 -14.74 6.99 12.87
CA ALA A 107 -14.18 5.75 13.40
C ALA A 107 -12.98 5.23 12.61
N CYS A 108 -12.82 5.59 11.33
CA CYS A 108 -11.75 5.07 10.49
C CYS A 108 -10.38 5.62 10.91
N TRP A 109 -9.57 4.75 11.49
CA TRP A 109 -8.22 5.06 11.96
C TRP A 109 -7.14 4.71 10.91
N VAL A 110 -7.25 3.54 10.26
CA VAL A 110 -6.33 3.13 9.19
C VAL A 110 -7.06 2.81 7.91
N ARG A 111 -6.46 3.19 6.78
CA ARG A 111 -6.92 2.92 5.42
C ARG A 111 -5.87 2.16 4.65
N ILE A 112 -6.26 1.06 4.03
CA ILE A 112 -5.39 0.17 3.27
C ILE A 112 -6.04 -0.05 1.91
N LYS A 113 -5.31 0.27 0.85
CA LYS A 113 -5.72 -0.01 -0.52
C LYS A 113 -4.98 -1.23 -0.99
N VAL A 114 -5.70 -2.21 -1.51
CA VAL A 114 -5.16 -3.48 -1.99
C VAL A 114 -5.38 -3.57 -3.50
N ASP A 115 -4.31 -3.76 -4.25
CA ASP A 115 -4.41 -3.86 -5.71
C ASP A 115 -5.08 -5.16 -6.11
N VAL A 116 -4.61 -6.29 -5.59
CA VAL A 116 -5.28 -7.58 -5.78
C VAL A 116 -5.01 -8.54 -4.62
N ALA A 117 -6.05 -9.25 -4.20
CA ALA A 117 -5.91 -10.39 -3.30
C ALA A 117 -6.76 -11.56 -3.81
N HIS A 118 -6.21 -12.76 -3.77
CA HIS A 118 -6.90 -13.97 -4.20
C HIS A 118 -6.52 -15.18 -3.37
N ARG A 119 -7.45 -16.10 -3.20
CA ARG A 119 -7.18 -17.37 -2.51
C ARG A 119 -6.40 -18.30 -3.45
N ARG A 120 -5.36 -18.96 -2.93
CA ARG A 120 -4.68 -20.07 -3.62
C ARG A 120 -5.64 -21.25 -3.74
N GLU A 121 -5.58 -21.97 -4.87
CA GLU A 121 -6.25 -23.26 -5.00
C GLU A 121 -5.45 -24.32 -4.23
N GLY A 122 -6.16 -25.16 -3.47
CA GLY A 122 -5.53 -26.22 -2.67
C GLY A 122 -6.31 -26.52 -1.39
N LYS A 123 -5.72 -27.35 -0.52
CA LYS A 123 -6.30 -27.71 0.77
C LYS A 123 -6.12 -26.62 1.81
N GLU A 124 -5.00 -25.91 1.76
CA GLU A 124 -4.69 -24.81 2.67
C GLU A 124 -5.46 -23.53 2.25
N LYS A 125 -5.97 -22.83 3.23
CA LYS A 125 -6.71 -21.57 3.04
C LYS A 125 -5.74 -20.39 3.02
N VAL A 126 -5.08 -20.20 1.90
CA VAL A 126 -4.05 -19.16 1.70
C VAL A 126 -4.61 -17.98 0.95
N LEU A 127 -4.36 -16.77 1.43
CA LEU A 127 -4.62 -15.54 0.69
C LEU A 127 -3.29 -14.98 0.18
N ILE A 128 -3.18 -14.83 -1.13
CA ILE A 128 -2.07 -14.13 -1.78
C ILE A 128 -2.49 -12.70 -2.04
N ILE A 129 -1.70 -11.73 -1.55
CA ILE A 129 -1.92 -10.30 -1.81
C ILE A 129 -0.77 -9.83 -2.69
N THR A 130 -1.09 -9.23 -3.83
CA THR A 130 -0.10 -8.67 -4.75
C THR A 130 -0.33 -7.17 -4.90
N ASP A 131 0.73 -6.40 -4.64
CA ASP A 131 0.78 -4.95 -4.86
C ASP A 131 1.68 -4.66 -6.06
N TRP A 132 1.16 -3.94 -7.03
CA TRP A 132 1.90 -3.60 -8.25
C TRP A 132 2.86 -2.45 -8.00
N LYS A 133 4.11 -2.65 -8.37
CA LYS A 133 5.16 -1.62 -8.30
C LYS A 133 5.66 -1.29 -9.71
N THR A 134 5.74 -0.01 -10.00
CA THR A 134 6.41 0.49 -11.20
C THR A 134 7.83 0.94 -10.85
N GLY A 135 8.74 0.87 -11.82
CA GLY A 135 10.13 1.22 -11.62
C GLY A 135 11.01 0.04 -11.20
N LYS A 136 12.15 0.36 -10.60
CA LYS A 136 13.17 -0.65 -10.24
C LYS A 136 13.06 -1.06 -8.78
N PHE A 137 13.22 -2.34 -8.52
CA PHE A 137 13.47 -2.85 -7.18
C PHE A 137 14.74 -2.24 -6.58
N ARG A 138 14.72 -1.93 -5.30
CA ARG A 138 15.84 -1.32 -4.57
C ARG A 138 16.06 -2.07 -3.27
N GLU A 139 17.19 -2.76 -3.14
CA GLU A 139 17.53 -3.54 -1.94
C GLU A 139 17.60 -2.69 -0.68
N GLU A 140 18.05 -1.44 -0.80
CA GLU A 140 18.11 -0.51 0.33
C GLU A 140 16.75 -0.14 0.93
N LYS A 141 15.65 -0.56 0.29
CA LYS A 141 14.27 -0.37 0.75
C LYS A 141 13.62 -1.64 1.30
N ASN A 142 14.38 -2.70 1.50
CA ASN A 142 13.82 -3.97 1.98
C ASN A 142 12.96 -3.81 3.24
N ASP A 143 13.42 -3.05 4.23
CA ASP A 143 12.66 -2.83 5.47
C ASP A 143 11.30 -2.14 5.19
N GLU A 144 11.27 -1.16 4.28
CA GLU A 144 10.04 -0.48 3.87
C GLU A 144 9.08 -1.45 3.17
N TYR A 145 9.61 -2.38 2.37
CA TYR A 145 8.80 -3.40 1.69
C TYR A 145 8.22 -4.39 2.68
N VAL A 146 9.03 -4.89 3.62
CA VAL A 146 8.53 -5.76 4.70
C VAL A 146 7.42 -5.07 5.49
N GLU A 147 7.62 -3.83 5.92
CA GLU A 147 6.60 -3.06 6.63
C GLU A 147 5.27 -2.98 5.87
N GLN A 148 5.32 -2.75 4.56
CA GLN A 148 4.10 -2.71 3.75
C GLN A 148 3.41 -4.06 3.70
N LEU A 149 4.16 -5.15 3.52
CA LEU A 149 3.62 -6.51 3.49
C LEU A 149 3.03 -6.93 4.85
N GLU A 150 3.67 -6.54 5.97
CA GLU A 150 3.14 -6.74 7.32
C GLU A 150 1.76 -6.07 7.50
N LEU A 151 1.58 -4.85 6.98
CA LEU A 151 0.30 -4.16 7.06
C LEU A 151 -0.79 -4.84 6.23
N TYR A 152 -0.46 -5.33 5.04
CA TYR A 152 -1.40 -6.10 4.22
C TYR A 152 -1.81 -7.40 4.91
N ALA A 153 -0.83 -8.12 5.48
CA ALA A 153 -1.08 -9.37 6.19
C ALA A 153 -1.96 -9.15 7.43
N LEU A 154 -1.64 -8.14 8.25
CA LEU A 154 -2.43 -7.76 9.41
C LEU A 154 -3.89 -7.49 9.02
N ALA A 155 -4.11 -6.70 7.98
CA ALA A 155 -5.46 -6.37 7.51
C ALA A 155 -6.22 -7.61 7.02
N ALA A 156 -5.55 -8.46 6.24
CA ALA A 156 -6.17 -9.68 5.69
C ALA A 156 -6.54 -10.68 6.79
N LEU A 157 -5.64 -10.94 7.73
CA LEU A 157 -5.89 -11.84 8.85
C LEU A 157 -7.01 -11.32 9.76
N GLN A 158 -7.14 -10.00 9.90
CA GLN A 158 -8.25 -9.37 10.63
C GLN A 158 -9.60 -9.54 9.93
N LEU A 159 -9.61 -9.54 8.59
CA LEU A 159 -10.83 -9.65 7.77
C LEU A 159 -11.27 -11.09 7.54
N TYR A 160 -10.33 -12.02 7.46
CA TYR A 160 -10.56 -13.40 7.05
C TYR A 160 -10.07 -14.38 8.12
N PRO A 161 -10.89 -14.66 9.16
CA PRO A 161 -10.50 -15.50 10.29
C PRO A 161 -10.35 -16.99 9.91
N ASP A 162 -10.76 -17.37 8.72
CA ASP A 162 -10.68 -18.74 8.22
C ASP A 162 -9.36 -19.06 7.49
N LEU A 163 -8.45 -18.10 7.35
CA LEU A 163 -7.17 -18.30 6.66
C LEU A 163 -6.20 -19.11 7.53
N ASP A 164 -5.47 -20.02 6.91
CA ASP A 164 -4.33 -20.67 7.54
C ASP A 164 -3.15 -19.67 7.60
N TYR A 165 -2.90 -18.96 6.49
CA TYR A 165 -1.89 -17.89 6.41
C TYR A 165 -2.11 -16.95 5.22
N VAL A 166 -1.39 -15.83 5.24
CA VAL A 166 -1.35 -14.83 4.18
C VAL A 166 0.06 -14.76 3.60
N GLU A 167 0.18 -14.72 2.28
CA GLU A 167 1.43 -14.49 1.53
C GLU A 167 1.33 -13.16 0.77
N PRO A 168 1.71 -12.03 1.37
CA PRO A 168 1.76 -10.77 0.66
C PRO A 168 3.05 -10.63 -0.14
N GLN A 169 2.96 -10.02 -1.33
CA GLN A 169 4.08 -9.85 -2.24
C GLN A 169 3.98 -8.54 -3.03
N LEU A 170 5.12 -8.03 -3.48
CA LEU A 170 5.22 -6.93 -4.43
C LEU A 170 5.52 -7.49 -5.81
N CYS A 171 4.90 -6.94 -6.85
CA CYS A 171 5.18 -7.30 -8.24
C CYS A 171 5.70 -6.08 -8.99
N TYR A 172 6.98 -6.10 -9.36
CA TYR A 172 7.64 -5.06 -10.14
C TYR A 172 7.35 -5.26 -11.62
N THR A 173 6.35 -4.55 -12.12
CA THR A 173 5.82 -4.70 -13.49
C THR A 173 6.87 -4.45 -14.57
N ASP A 174 7.76 -3.46 -14.36
CA ASP A 174 8.83 -3.13 -15.30
C ASP A 174 9.93 -4.19 -15.39
N GLN A 175 10.08 -5.00 -14.36
CA GLN A 175 11.10 -6.05 -14.27
C GLN A 175 10.51 -7.45 -14.47
N GLY A 176 9.20 -7.62 -14.31
CA GLY A 176 8.55 -8.94 -14.28
C GLY A 176 8.96 -9.76 -13.07
N MET A 177 9.27 -9.08 -11.95
CA MET A 177 9.86 -9.69 -10.76
C MET A 177 8.91 -9.59 -9.58
N PHE A 178 8.85 -10.66 -8.78
CA PHE A 178 8.18 -10.67 -7.49
C PHE A 178 9.19 -10.47 -6.35
N TRP A 179 8.72 -9.85 -5.28
CA TRP A 179 9.46 -9.74 -4.03
C TRP A 179 8.49 -10.01 -2.85
N PRO A 180 8.79 -10.90 -1.89
CA PRO A 180 9.97 -11.77 -1.88
C PRO A 180 10.10 -12.63 -3.13
N LYS A 181 11.32 -13.13 -3.40
CA LYS A 181 11.59 -13.95 -4.59
C LYS A 181 10.80 -15.27 -4.54
N ASP A 182 10.45 -15.79 -5.70
CA ASP A 182 9.79 -17.08 -5.83
C ASP A 182 10.59 -18.17 -5.07
N GLY A 183 9.85 -18.97 -4.29
CA GLY A 183 10.41 -20.05 -3.47
C GLY A 183 10.72 -19.66 -2.01
N ASP A 184 10.68 -18.38 -1.65
CA ASP A 184 10.87 -17.93 -0.26
C ASP A 184 9.80 -16.89 0.14
N PRO A 185 8.52 -17.25 0.16
CA PRO A 185 7.45 -16.32 0.51
C PRO A 185 7.47 -15.98 2.00
N ILE A 186 7.23 -14.70 2.31
CA ILE A 186 6.96 -14.29 3.68
C ILE A 186 5.52 -14.70 4.03
N ARG A 187 5.37 -15.43 5.13
CA ARG A 187 4.07 -15.94 5.60
C ARG A 187 3.70 -15.31 6.92
N PHE A 188 2.43 -14.97 7.05
CA PHE A 188 1.85 -14.47 8.29
C PHE A 188 0.61 -15.30 8.65
N THR A 189 0.49 -15.61 9.94
CA THR A 189 -0.59 -16.40 10.53
C THR A 189 -1.38 -15.59 11.55
N HIS A 190 -2.48 -16.12 12.06
CA HIS A 190 -3.23 -15.48 13.14
C HIS A 190 -2.42 -15.32 14.43
N GLN A 191 -1.37 -16.10 14.62
CA GLN A 191 -0.47 -15.97 15.78
C GLN A 191 0.35 -14.66 15.72
N ASP A 192 0.55 -14.12 14.53
CA ASP A 192 1.30 -12.86 14.33
C ASP A 192 0.45 -11.61 14.60
N LEU A 193 -0.90 -11.74 14.59
CA LEU A 193 -1.80 -10.59 14.75
C LEU A 193 -1.49 -9.68 15.93
N PRO A 194 -1.35 -10.18 17.19
CA PRO A 194 -1.11 -9.31 18.34
C PRO A 194 0.23 -8.55 18.25
N VAL A 195 1.23 -9.18 17.62
CA VAL A 195 2.54 -8.56 17.43
C VAL A 195 2.48 -7.48 16.36
N LEU A 196 1.86 -7.77 15.22
CA LEU A 196 1.69 -6.83 14.12
C LEU A 196 0.87 -5.60 14.52
N GLN A 197 -0.22 -5.80 15.28
CA GLN A 197 -1.05 -4.70 15.80
C GLN A 197 -0.23 -3.74 16.66
N LYS A 198 0.48 -4.26 17.68
CA LYS A 198 1.34 -3.46 18.58
C LYS A 198 2.46 -2.77 17.80
N LEU A 199 3.04 -3.45 16.83
CA LEU A 199 4.11 -2.91 16.00
C LEU A 199 3.62 -1.70 15.20
N TRP A 200 2.48 -1.82 14.54
CA TRP A 200 1.91 -0.72 13.76
C TRP A 200 1.41 0.43 14.63
N GLU A 201 0.80 0.16 15.77
CA GLU A 201 0.45 1.18 16.76
C GLU A 201 1.68 1.99 17.22
N LYS A 202 2.79 1.30 17.49
CA LYS A 202 4.05 1.93 17.86
C LYS A 202 4.63 2.77 16.72
N ARG A 203 4.67 2.25 15.48
CA ARG A 203 5.18 2.95 14.29
C ARG A 203 4.45 4.25 14.02
N VAL A 204 3.12 4.26 14.07
CA VAL A 204 2.32 5.44 13.73
C VAL A 204 2.14 6.42 14.89
N LYS A 205 2.50 6.04 16.12
CA LYS A 205 2.29 6.85 17.34
C LYS A 205 2.87 8.25 17.23
N SER A 206 4.09 8.38 16.74
CA SER A 206 4.76 9.68 16.58
C SER A 206 3.99 10.57 15.61
N MET A 207 3.57 10.03 14.45
CA MET A 207 2.83 10.77 13.45
C MET A 207 1.46 11.26 13.97
N LEU A 208 0.74 10.40 14.70
CA LEU A 208 -0.61 10.71 15.18
C LEU A 208 -0.61 11.68 16.37
N ASN A 209 0.49 11.76 17.11
CA ASN A 209 0.62 12.66 18.26
C ASN A 209 1.45 13.91 17.95
N ASP A 210 2.00 14.03 16.73
CA ASP A 210 2.79 15.21 16.35
C ASP A 210 1.90 16.44 16.23
N THR A 211 2.32 17.51 16.85
CA THR A 211 1.69 18.85 16.79
C THR A 211 2.62 19.91 16.24
N THR A 212 3.91 19.59 16.12
CA THR A 212 4.96 20.52 15.71
C THR A 212 5.37 20.35 14.26
N PHE A 213 5.40 19.11 13.77
CA PHE A 213 5.77 18.74 12.41
C PHE A 213 7.11 19.32 11.99
N THR A 214 8.13 19.10 12.82
CA THR A 214 9.49 19.62 12.60
C THR A 214 10.02 19.12 11.25
N PRO A 215 10.58 20.02 10.41
CA PRO A 215 11.20 19.62 9.16
C PRO A 215 12.39 18.68 9.41
N LYS A 216 12.53 17.68 8.51
CA LYS A 216 13.63 16.70 8.53
C LYS A 216 14.39 16.77 7.22
N PRO A 217 15.41 17.66 7.11
CA PRO A 217 16.22 17.79 5.91
C PRO A 217 16.90 16.47 5.53
N ASN A 218 16.84 16.11 4.27
CA ASN A 218 17.44 14.88 3.72
C ASN A 218 17.69 15.03 2.20
N ASN A 219 18.28 14.01 1.59
CA ASN A 219 18.64 14.04 0.16
C ASN A 219 17.44 14.20 -0.79
N ASN A 220 16.21 13.88 -0.34
CA ASN A 220 15.01 14.05 -1.15
C ASN A 220 14.51 15.51 -1.16
N CYS A 221 15.05 16.39 -0.30
CA CYS A 221 14.67 17.81 -0.30
C CYS A 221 14.89 18.47 -1.65
N ARG A 222 15.91 18.04 -2.41
CA ARG A 222 16.17 18.57 -3.77
C ARG A 222 15.02 18.36 -4.76
N TYR A 223 14.18 17.35 -4.50
CA TYR A 223 13.01 17.03 -5.33
C TYR A 223 11.68 17.40 -4.64
N CYS A 224 11.75 17.95 -3.43
CA CYS A 224 10.55 18.27 -2.67
C CYS A 224 9.85 19.49 -3.24
N HIS A 225 8.60 19.33 -3.63
CA HIS A 225 7.79 20.42 -4.17
C HIS A 225 7.61 21.58 -3.17
N TYR A 226 7.56 21.27 -1.88
CA TYR A 226 7.36 22.26 -0.82
C TYR A 226 8.63 23.06 -0.45
N ARG A 227 9.76 22.79 -1.10
CA ARG A 227 11.00 23.54 -0.91
C ARG A 227 10.86 24.99 -1.41
N LYS A 228 11.47 25.95 -0.71
CA LYS A 228 11.44 27.37 -1.09
C LYS A 228 11.95 27.61 -2.51
N SER A 229 13.02 26.93 -2.92
CA SER A 229 13.54 27.03 -4.30
C SER A 229 12.58 26.53 -5.37
N ASN A 230 11.55 25.79 -5.01
CA ASN A 230 10.49 25.29 -5.89
C ASN A 230 9.16 26.05 -5.67
N GLY A 231 9.20 27.21 -5.01
CA GLY A 231 8.03 28.03 -4.71
C GLY A 231 7.22 27.61 -3.48
N GLY A 232 7.70 26.62 -2.72
CA GLY A 232 7.01 26.13 -1.53
C GLY A 232 7.37 26.88 -0.23
N PRO A 233 6.67 26.59 0.87
CA PRO A 233 6.83 27.28 2.15
C PRO A 233 8.01 26.76 2.99
N CYS A 234 8.67 25.67 2.62
CA CYS A 234 9.76 25.05 3.39
C CYS A 234 11.09 25.74 3.06
N GLN A 235 11.79 26.20 4.09
CA GLN A 235 13.05 26.96 3.94
C GLN A 235 14.28 26.11 3.54
N TYR A 236 14.18 24.78 3.62
CA TYR A 236 15.28 23.84 3.31
C TYR A 236 15.29 23.44 1.84
#